data_1611a9add75196fc83bbef85b2204305
#
_entry.id   1611a9add75196fc83bbef85b2204305
#
_cell.length_a   1.000
_cell.length_b   1.000
_cell.length_c   1.000
_cell.angle_alpha   90.00
_cell.angle_beta   90.00
_cell.angle_gamma   90.00
#
_symmetry.space_group_name_H-M   'P 1'
#
loop_
_entity.id
_entity.type
_entity.pdbx_description
1 polymer ?
#
loop_
_entity_poly.entity_id
_entity_poly.type
_entity_poly.pdbx_seq_one_letter_code
_entity_poly.pdbx_strand_id
1 'polypeptide(L)'
;MSTHRFRILVFISVFISFVLAAATLRAQTVSGTILGVIQDQQGAVIGKANVSAKSLDTGAVRTATSEDSGNYRIPSVPAGSYEVSATAPGFKTEVRSGILVTVGGEQGVNFALTVGAVTEKVEVTA
;
A
#
# COMPACT_ATOMS: atom_id res chain seq x y z
N MET A 1 -54.64 26.21 2.40
CA MET A 1 -53.38 26.85 2.84
C MET A 1 -52.34 25.88 3.39
N SER A 2 -52.74 24.83 4.03
CA SER A 2 -51.85 23.80 4.58
C SER A 2 -51.23 22.90 3.52
N THR A 3 -51.88 22.66 2.41
CA THR A 3 -51.45 21.73 1.36
C THR A 3 -50.16 22.18 0.65
N HIS A 4 -50.01 23.48 0.37
CA HIS A 4 -48.81 24.00 -0.27
C HIS A 4 -47.60 23.95 0.67
N ARG A 5 -47.78 24.29 1.93
CA ARG A 5 -46.72 24.22 2.94
C ARG A 5 -46.30 22.78 3.21
N PHE A 6 -47.25 21.88 3.24
CA PHE A 6 -46.96 20.44 3.41
C PHE A 6 -46.17 19.88 2.22
N ARG A 7 -46.55 20.25 0.98
CA ARG A 7 -45.81 19.83 -0.22
C ARG A 7 -44.39 20.36 -0.25
N ILE A 8 -44.18 21.60 0.16
CA ILE A 8 -42.85 22.21 0.23
C ILE A 8 -41.99 21.49 1.29
N LEU A 9 -42.55 21.16 2.44
CA LEU A 9 -41.85 20.42 3.50
C LEU A 9 -41.43 19.01 3.05
N VAL A 10 -42.32 18.34 2.30
CA VAL A 10 -42.00 17.01 1.75
C VAL A 10 -40.88 17.10 0.73
N PHE A 11 -40.87 18.09 -0.16
CA PHE A 11 -39.82 18.29 -1.13
C PHE A 11 -38.48 18.64 -0.46
N ILE A 12 -38.49 19.45 0.57
CA ILE A 12 -37.28 19.78 1.35
C ILE A 12 -36.75 18.54 2.06
N SER A 13 -37.63 17.73 2.66
CA SER A 13 -37.23 16.48 3.33
C SER A 13 -36.62 15.49 2.37
N VAL A 14 -37.19 15.29 1.20
CA VAL A 14 -36.66 14.42 0.16
C VAL A 14 -35.32 14.92 -0.36
N PHE A 15 -35.16 16.21 -0.53
CA PHE A 15 -33.92 16.82 -0.98
C PHE A 15 -32.81 16.66 0.05
N ILE A 16 -33.10 16.86 1.32
CA ILE A 16 -32.13 16.64 2.42
C ILE A 16 -31.71 15.17 2.50
N SER A 17 -32.65 14.23 2.38
CA SER A 17 -32.35 12.80 2.36
C SER A 17 -31.45 12.42 1.19
N PHE A 18 -31.65 13.02 0.03
CA PHE A 18 -30.83 12.77 -1.16
C PHE A 18 -29.40 13.31 -1.00
N VAL A 19 -29.26 14.47 -0.38
CA VAL A 19 -27.93 15.07 -0.10
C VAL A 19 -27.17 14.26 0.93
N LEU A 20 -27.84 13.75 1.96
CA LEU A 20 -27.18 12.86 2.96
C LEU A 20 -26.73 11.54 2.33
N ALA A 21 -27.50 10.96 1.42
CA ALA A 21 -27.14 9.73 0.74
C ALA A 21 -25.91 9.90 -0.17
N ALA A 22 -25.74 11.06 -0.78
CA ALA A 22 -24.60 11.38 -1.62
C ALA A 22 -23.28 11.50 -0.84
N ALA A 23 -23.33 11.82 0.45
CA ALA A 23 -22.15 11.96 1.30
C ALA A 23 -21.48 10.61 1.63
N THR A 24 -22.18 9.50 1.51
CA THR A 24 -21.66 8.17 1.82
C THR A 24 -20.86 7.54 0.68
N LEU A 25 -20.91 8.11 -0.51
CA LEU A 25 -20.23 7.58 -1.71
C LEU A 25 -18.71 7.81 -1.73
N ARG A 26 -18.15 8.52 -0.76
CA ARG A 26 -16.71 8.82 -0.69
C ARG A 26 -15.86 7.75 -0.01
N ALA A 27 -16.47 6.66 0.45
CA ALA A 27 -15.80 5.67 1.28
C ALA A 27 -15.11 4.53 0.50
N GLN A 28 -15.13 4.54 -0.83
CA GLN A 28 -14.48 3.51 -1.63
C GLN A 28 -13.06 3.91 -2.00
N THR A 29 -12.10 3.40 -1.25
CA THR A 29 -10.69 3.51 -1.59
C THR A 29 -10.32 2.49 -2.66
N VAL A 30 -9.74 2.98 -3.75
CA VAL A 30 -9.23 2.18 -4.86
C VAL A 30 -7.83 1.70 -4.50
N SER A 31 -7.74 0.65 -3.68
CA SER A 31 -6.46 0.17 -3.15
C SER A 31 -6.38 -1.35 -3.07
N GLY A 32 -5.14 -1.84 -3.05
CA GLY A 32 -4.79 -3.21 -2.79
C GLY A 32 -3.80 -3.33 -1.65
N THR A 33 -3.16 -4.49 -1.53
CA THR A 33 -2.18 -4.79 -0.48
C THR A 33 -0.93 -5.41 -1.10
N ILE A 34 0.24 -5.02 -0.62
CA ILE A 34 1.50 -5.71 -0.89
C ILE A 34 1.90 -6.45 0.38
N LEU A 35 2.24 -7.71 0.25
CA LEU A 35 2.64 -8.56 1.37
C LEU A 35 3.71 -9.56 0.93
N GLY A 36 4.37 -10.18 1.87
CA GLY A 36 5.37 -11.19 1.58
C GLY A 36 6.18 -11.59 2.79
N VAL A 37 7.25 -12.30 2.53
CA VAL A 37 8.20 -12.80 3.54
C VAL A 37 9.60 -12.36 3.17
N ILE A 38 10.36 -11.94 4.18
CA ILE A 38 11.77 -11.59 4.04
C ILE A 38 12.61 -12.71 4.66
N GLN A 39 13.48 -13.27 3.87
CA GLN A 39 14.38 -14.35 4.27
C GLN A 39 15.81 -14.03 3.83
N ASP A 40 16.79 -14.74 4.40
CA ASP A 40 18.14 -14.75 3.88
C ASP A 40 18.30 -15.85 2.80
N GLN A 41 19.51 -16.02 2.27
CA GLN A 41 19.79 -17.01 1.22
C GLN A 41 19.66 -18.46 1.71
N GLN A 42 19.64 -18.67 3.01
CA GLN A 42 19.51 -19.99 3.63
C GLN A 42 18.07 -20.30 4.05
N GLY A 43 17.14 -19.38 3.79
CA GLY A 43 15.73 -19.52 4.13
C GLY A 43 15.39 -19.11 5.56
N ALA A 44 16.33 -18.55 6.32
CA ALA A 44 16.05 -18.01 7.64
C ALA A 44 15.29 -16.68 7.53
N VAL A 45 14.23 -16.54 8.31
CA VAL A 45 13.39 -15.33 8.29
C VAL A 45 14.14 -14.13 8.89
N ILE A 46 13.89 -12.95 8.33
CA ILE A 46 14.50 -11.70 8.79
C ILE A 46 13.41 -10.79 9.33
N GLY A 47 13.41 -10.61 10.65
CA GLY A 47 12.56 -9.63 11.32
C GLY A 47 13.17 -8.24 11.28
N LYS A 48 12.33 -7.21 11.45
CA LYS A 48 12.72 -5.80 11.48
C LYS A 48 13.42 -5.31 10.22
N ALA A 49 13.21 -5.97 9.10
CA ALA A 49 13.60 -5.45 7.80
C ALA A 49 12.65 -4.33 7.37
N ASN A 50 13.18 -3.33 6.72
CA ASN A 50 12.39 -2.23 6.20
C ASN A 50 11.99 -2.52 4.75
N VAL A 51 10.70 -2.46 4.47
CA VAL A 51 10.15 -2.63 3.12
C VAL A 51 9.53 -1.33 2.67
N SER A 52 9.85 -0.91 1.47
CA SER A 52 9.37 0.34 0.88
C SER A 52 8.73 0.07 -0.47
N ALA A 53 7.53 0.57 -0.68
CA ALA A 53 6.84 0.52 -1.96
C ALA A 53 6.72 1.94 -2.53
N LYS A 54 7.33 2.17 -3.67
CA LYS A 54 7.32 3.44 -4.36
C LYS A 54 6.44 3.36 -5.61
N SER A 55 5.45 4.24 -5.70
CA SER A 55 4.63 4.35 -6.91
C SER A 55 5.49 4.87 -8.07
N LEU A 56 5.47 4.15 -9.18
CA LEU A 56 6.15 4.58 -10.40
C LEU A 56 5.38 5.70 -11.12
N ASP A 57 4.09 5.85 -10.83
CA ASP A 57 3.25 6.87 -11.44
C ASP A 57 3.32 8.22 -10.70
N THR A 58 3.32 8.19 -9.38
CA THR A 58 3.23 9.40 -8.55
C THR A 58 4.49 9.69 -7.73
N GLY A 59 5.37 8.71 -7.55
CA GLY A 59 6.52 8.81 -6.67
C GLY A 59 6.21 8.68 -5.18
N ALA A 60 4.95 8.47 -4.81
CA ALA A 60 4.56 8.28 -3.40
C ALA A 60 5.18 7.02 -2.84
N VAL A 61 5.62 7.07 -1.59
CA VAL A 61 6.31 5.97 -0.91
C VAL A 61 5.50 5.53 0.31
N ARG A 62 5.33 4.21 0.45
CA ARG A 62 4.75 3.57 1.64
C ARG A 62 5.75 2.58 2.20
N THR A 63 5.83 2.51 3.52
CA THR A 63 6.80 1.65 4.19
C THR A 63 6.12 0.71 5.18
N ALA A 64 6.76 -0.42 5.43
CA ALA A 64 6.41 -1.35 6.49
C ALA A 64 7.67 -2.01 7.03
N THR A 65 7.57 -2.59 8.20
CA THR A 65 8.66 -3.34 8.83
C THR A 65 8.24 -4.79 8.98
N SER A 66 9.13 -5.72 8.67
CA SER A 66 8.84 -7.14 8.83
C SER A 66 8.75 -7.52 10.30
N GLU A 67 7.84 -8.45 10.59
CA GLU A 67 7.67 -9.04 11.92
C GLU A 67 8.79 -10.06 12.21
N ASP A 68 8.84 -10.57 13.41
CA ASP A 68 9.83 -11.59 13.81
C ASP A 68 9.74 -12.87 12.96
N SER A 69 8.56 -13.15 12.40
CA SER A 69 8.32 -14.23 11.45
C SER A 69 8.87 -13.95 10.04
N GLY A 70 9.37 -12.75 9.79
CA GLY A 70 9.79 -12.30 8.46
C GLY A 70 8.64 -11.78 7.59
N ASN A 71 7.40 -11.90 8.01
CA ASN A 71 6.26 -11.43 7.26
C ASN A 71 6.15 -9.91 7.30
N TYR A 72 5.76 -9.32 6.18
CA TYR A 72 5.44 -7.90 6.10
C TYR A 72 4.14 -7.69 5.35
N ARG A 73 3.48 -6.57 5.61
CA ARG A 73 2.24 -6.19 4.95
C ARG A 73 2.18 -4.68 4.80
N ILE A 74 1.92 -4.22 3.59
CA ILE A 74 1.67 -2.81 3.28
C ILE A 74 0.22 -2.71 2.81
N PRO A 75 -0.72 -2.31 3.68
CA PRO A 75 -2.13 -2.17 3.33
C PRO A 75 -2.41 -0.83 2.65
N SER A 76 -3.59 -0.71 2.07
CA SER A 76 -4.10 0.54 1.50
C SER A 76 -3.17 1.16 0.44
N VAL A 77 -2.59 0.32 -0.40
CA VAL A 77 -1.73 0.75 -1.50
C VAL A 77 -2.61 1.09 -2.70
N PRO A 78 -2.59 2.33 -3.20
CA PRO A 78 -3.35 2.69 -4.39
C PRO A 78 -2.99 1.79 -5.58
N ALA A 79 -3.99 1.45 -6.41
CA ALA A 79 -3.75 0.62 -7.59
C ALA A 79 -2.76 1.31 -8.55
N GLY A 80 -1.86 0.55 -9.13
CA GLY A 80 -0.82 1.04 -10.03
C GLY A 80 0.43 0.19 -10.00
N SER A 81 1.48 0.69 -10.65
CA SER A 81 2.78 0.02 -10.72
C SER A 81 3.72 0.55 -9.64
N TYR A 82 4.44 -0.39 -9.02
CA TYR A 82 5.30 -0.09 -7.88
C TYR A 82 6.69 -0.71 -8.03
N GLU A 83 7.65 -0.05 -7.42
CA GLU A 83 8.97 -0.57 -7.11
C GLU A 83 9.00 -0.88 -5.61
N VAL A 84 9.27 -2.13 -5.27
CA VAL A 84 9.32 -2.58 -3.87
C VAL A 84 10.75 -2.92 -3.52
N SER A 85 11.26 -2.36 -2.44
CA SER A 85 12.61 -2.60 -1.95
C SER A 85 12.60 -3.10 -0.51
N ALA A 86 13.53 -3.98 -0.18
CA ALA A 86 13.72 -4.49 1.16
C ALA A 86 15.17 -4.25 1.61
N THR A 87 15.32 -3.75 2.83
CA THR A 87 16.62 -3.50 3.46
C THR A 87 16.62 -4.06 4.88
N ALA A 88 17.77 -4.59 5.30
CA ALA A 88 18.01 -5.00 6.67
C ALA A 88 19.48 -4.75 7.03
N PRO A 89 19.80 -4.50 8.32
CA PRO A 89 21.19 -4.32 8.74
C PRO A 89 22.06 -5.54 8.38
N GLY A 90 23.19 -5.29 7.72
CA GLY A 90 24.12 -6.34 7.30
C GLY A 90 23.74 -7.05 6.00
N PHE A 91 22.67 -6.62 5.33
CA PHE A 91 22.23 -7.18 4.05
C PHE A 91 22.26 -6.13 2.95
N LYS A 92 22.44 -6.60 1.72
CA LYS A 92 22.27 -5.74 0.54
C LYS A 92 20.82 -5.43 0.32
N THR A 93 20.53 -4.21 -0.14
CA THR A 93 19.17 -3.83 -0.55
C THR A 93 18.75 -4.63 -1.79
N GLU A 94 17.58 -5.24 -1.71
CA GLU A 94 16.95 -5.94 -2.83
C GLU A 94 15.81 -5.07 -3.38
N VAL A 95 15.70 -4.97 -4.69
CA VAL A 95 14.67 -4.15 -5.35
C VAL A 95 13.92 -5.00 -6.37
N ARG A 96 12.60 -4.89 -6.35
CA ARG A 96 11.70 -5.51 -7.33
C ARG A 96 10.85 -4.44 -8.00
N SER A 97 11.03 -4.27 -9.30
CA SER A 97 10.23 -3.36 -10.13
C SER A 97 9.08 -4.08 -10.83
N GLY A 98 8.13 -3.29 -11.35
CA GLY A 98 7.04 -3.83 -12.14
C GLY A 98 5.98 -4.57 -11.32
N ILE A 99 5.86 -4.26 -10.04
CA ILE A 99 4.84 -4.84 -9.18
C ILE A 99 3.51 -4.13 -9.44
N LEU A 100 2.54 -4.86 -9.97
CA LEU A 100 1.21 -4.32 -10.27
C LEU A 100 0.26 -4.58 -9.11
N VAL A 101 -0.25 -3.50 -8.52
CA VAL A 101 -1.28 -3.56 -7.48
C VAL A 101 -2.64 -3.27 -8.10
N THR A 102 -3.60 -4.17 -7.89
CA THR A 102 -4.97 -4.05 -8.36
C THR A 102 -5.93 -3.77 -7.21
N VAL A 103 -7.09 -3.22 -7.52
CA VAL A 103 -8.14 -2.91 -6.55
C VAL A 103 -8.62 -4.18 -5.86
N GLY A 104 -8.57 -4.22 -4.53
CA GLY A 104 -8.96 -5.38 -3.73
C GLY A 104 -8.01 -6.56 -3.86
N GLY A 105 -6.92 -6.41 -4.63
CA GLY A 105 -5.93 -7.46 -4.84
C GLY A 105 -4.87 -7.50 -3.75
N GLU A 106 -4.26 -8.68 -3.60
CA GLU A 106 -3.08 -8.89 -2.78
C GLU A 106 -1.92 -9.30 -3.68
N GLN A 107 -0.83 -8.53 -3.62
CA GLN A 107 0.36 -8.82 -4.40
C GLN A 107 1.44 -9.38 -3.48
N GLY A 108 1.80 -10.65 -3.68
CA GLY A 108 2.86 -11.31 -2.93
C GLY A 108 4.23 -10.97 -3.51
N VAL A 109 5.12 -10.39 -2.71
CA VAL A 109 6.51 -10.10 -3.08
C VAL A 109 7.42 -10.60 -1.97
N ASN A 110 8.11 -11.69 -2.23
CA ASN A 110 9.05 -12.29 -1.29
C ASN A 110 10.48 -11.86 -1.63
N PHE A 111 11.28 -11.68 -0.61
CA PHE A 111 12.69 -11.30 -0.75
C PHE A 111 13.60 -12.33 -0.11
N ALA A 112 14.69 -12.64 -0.81
CA ALA A 112 15.82 -13.39 -0.27
C ALA A 112 17.03 -12.46 -0.25
N LEU A 113 17.34 -11.91 0.91
CA LEU A 113 18.40 -10.92 1.07
C LEU A 113 19.77 -11.58 1.12
N THR A 114 20.73 -10.94 0.49
CA THR A 114 22.12 -11.36 0.48
C THR A 114 22.92 -10.56 1.50
N VAL A 115 23.76 -11.22 2.27
CA VAL A 115 24.68 -10.56 3.19
C VAL A 115 25.66 -9.69 2.40
N GLY A 116 25.85 -8.46 2.85
CA GLY A 116 26.77 -7.53 2.22
C GLY A 116 26.85 -6.22 2.96
N ALA A 117 27.95 -5.49 2.72
CA ALA A 117 28.15 -4.18 3.31
C ALA A 117 27.33 -3.12 2.56
N VAL A 118 26.71 -2.21 3.31
CA VAL A 118 25.94 -1.10 2.74
C VAL A 118 26.81 -0.19 1.85
N THR A 119 28.09 -0.13 2.15
CA THR A 119 29.07 0.65 1.37
C THR A 119 29.24 0.19 -0.07
N GLU A 120 28.98 -1.07 -0.37
CA GLU A 120 29.04 -1.59 -1.74
C GLU A 120 28.04 -0.91 -2.67
N LYS A 121 26.99 -0.39 -2.12
CA LYS A 121 25.94 0.30 -2.85
C LYS A 121 26.43 1.59 -3.52
N VAL A 122 27.44 2.22 -2.97
CA VAL A 122 28.01 3.47 -3.49
C VAL A 122 28.83 3.21 -4.73
N GLU A 123 29.42 2.06 -4.86
CA GLU A 123 30.29 1.70 -5.97
C GLU A 123 29.53 1.48 -7.27
N VAL A 124 28.27 1.14 -7.19
CA VAL A 124 27.44 0.87 -8.35
C VAL A 124 27.23 2.13 -9.21
N THR A 125 27.46 3.29 -8.65
CA THR A 125 27.29 4.57 -9.36
C THR A 125 28.48 4.93 -10.25
N ALA A 126 29.54 4.24 -10.10
CA ALA A 126 30.77 4.51 -10.87
C ALA A 126 30.71 4.17 -12.37
#